data_a14c7904a947f68d42b497d169c1ea61
#
_entry.id   a14c7904a947f68d42b497d169c1ea61
#
_cell.length_a   1.000
_cell.length_b   1.000
_cell.length_c   1.000
_cell.angle_alpha   90.00
_cell.angle_beta   90.00
_cell.angle_gamma   90.00
#
_symmetry.space_group_name_H-M   'P 1'
#
loop_
_entity.id
_entity.type
_entity.pdbx_description
1 polymer ?
#
loop_
_entity_poly.entity_id
_entity_poly.type
_entity_poly.pdbx_seq_one_letter_code
_entity_poly.pdbx_strand_id
1 'polypeptide(L)'
;MKRIKSSVAIGVVLLTTVLWAQGPSRFRPGFNLFSKDQDVQLGKESADQVRKQLTVIKDPVLTDYVNRVGKRLVSAREAQESGFPFTFEVVADPSINAFALPGGPMFINTGLLRAVDNEAQLAGVMGHEMSHVILRHGTNQASKSKLIELPALLGSQMAGSSMAGQLAQLGIGLGAGSVLLKFSRTAESQADLMGSHLMAESGYNPLEMARFFNKLNAEGGQRAPQFLSDHPNPDNRQKAIEEEAKKLPQQNYGYQTGQFRRMKQVVAQVHEPKPKPAAPAQ
;
A
#
# COMPACT_ATOMS: atom_id res chain seq x y z
N MET A 1 -45.88 59.64 -22.73
CA MET A 1 -44.58 59.24 -22.08
C MET A 1 -44.84 58.06 -21.17
N LYS A 2 -44.53 56.80 -21.62
CA LYS A 2 -44.66 55.56 -20.81
C LYS A 2 -43.28 55.20 -20.29
N ARG A 3 -43.14 55.21 -18.97
CA ARG A 3 -41.90 54.75 -18.31
C ARG A 3 -41.92 53.21 -18.23
N ILE A 4 -40.92 52.56 -18.88
CA ILE A 4 -40.65 51.12 -18.77
C ILE A 4 -39.81 50.91 -17.51
N LYS A 5 -40.35 50.17 -16.54
CA LYS A 5 -39.61 49.72 -15.38
C LYS A 5 -38.96 48.39 -15.72
N SER A 6 -37.65 48.39 -15.88
CA SER A 6 -36.87 47.17 -16.03
C SER A 6 -36.58 46.56 -14.65
N SER A 7 -37.19 45.42 -14.37
CA SER A 7 -36.89 44.62 -13.18
C SER A 7 -35.71 43.67 -13.51
N VAL A 8 -34.55 43.94 -12.92
CA VAL A 8 -33.40 43.06 -12.97
C VAL A 8 -33.60 42.01 -11.87
N ALA A 9 -33.89 40.78 -12.26
CA ALA A 9 -33.91 39.64 -11.35
C ALA A 9 -32.46 39.16 -11.15
N ILE A 10 -31.90 39.41 -9.97
CA ILE A 10 -30.61 38.86 -9.54
C ILE A 10 -30.86 37.41 -9.08
N GLY A 11 -30.51 36.46 -9.91
CA GLY A 11 -30.50 35.05 -9.56
C GLY A 11 -29.31 34.75 -8.63
N VAL A 12 -29.61 34.58 -7.35
CA VAL A 12 -28.62 34.08 -6.38
C VAL A 12 -28.50 32.58 -6.60
N VAL A 13 -27.42 32.16 -7.28
CA VAL A 13 -27.01 30.74 -7.35
C VAL A 13 -26.38 30.38 -6.01
N LEU A 14 -27.16 29.74 -5.14
CA LEU A 14 -26.68 29.11 -3.94
C LEU A 14 -25.88 27.86 -4.34
N LEU A 15 -24.56 28.01 -4.45
CA LEU A 15 -23.63 26.86 -4.43
C LEU A 15 -23.69 26.30 -3.01
N THR A 16 -24.52 25.28 -2.80
CA THR A 16 -24.45 24.45 -1.60
C THR A 16 -23.19 23.57 -1.71
N THR A 17 -22.07 24.05 -1.19
CA THR A 17 -20.94 23.20 -0.86
C THR A 17 -21.40 22.28 0.26
N VAL A 18 -21.73 21.06 -0.08
CA VAL A 18 -21.92 19.98 0.91
C VAL A 18 -20.56 19.73 1.55
N LEU A 19 -20.25 20.46 2.64
CA LEU A 19 -19.19 20.10 3.54
C LEU A 19 -19.65 18.79 4.22
N TRP A 20 -19.14 17.68 3.73
CA TRP A 20 -19.24 16.43 4.46
C TRP A 20 -18.48 16.61 5.78
N ALA A 21 -19.21 16.73 6.88
CA ALA A 21 -18.64 16.61 8.21
C ALA A 21 -18.15 15.15 8.38
N GLN A 22 -16.94 14.89 7.91
CA GLN A 22 -16.32 13.59 8.04
C GLN A 22 -15.89 13.44 9.50
N GLY A 23 -16.57 12.56 10.22
CA GLY A 23 -16.16 12.16 11.56
C GLY A 23 -14.70 11.67 11.58
N PRO A 24 -14.09 11.55 12.75
CA PRO A 24 -12.72 11.04 12.86
C PRO A 24 -12.64 9.66 12.21
N SER A 25 -11.53 9.40 11.49
CA SER A 25 -11.29 8.09 10.88
C SER A 25 -11.47 6.98 11.91
N ARG A 26 -12.27 5.95 11.58
CA ARG A 26 -12.44 4.77 12.42
C ARG A 26 -11.18 3.91 12.48
N PHE A 27 -10.25 4.16 11.56
CA PHE A 27 -8.96 3.47 11.50
C PHE A 27 -7.91 4.26 12.27
N ARG A 28 -7.30 3.63 13.26
CA ARG A 28 -6.24 4.24 14.05
C ARG A 28 -5.08 3.28 14.20
N PRO A 29 -3.83 3.78 14.17
CA PRO A 29 -2.66 2.98 14.52
C PRO A 29 -2.83 2.34 15.90
N GLY A 30 -2.45 1.08 16.02
CA GLY A 30 -2.38 0.39 17.29
C GLY A 30 -1.22 0.87 18.16
N PHE A 31 -1.05 0.22 19.33
CA PHE A 31 0.08 0.47 20.22
C PHE A 31 1.42 0.38 19.48
N ASN A 32 2.31 1.35 19.70
CA ASN A 32 3.60 1.41 19.03
C ASN A 32 4.66 2.06 19.92
N LEU A 33 5.80 1.39 20.07
CA LEU A 33 6.97 1.89 20.79
C LEU A 33 7.82 2.85 19.96
N PHE A 34 7.62 2.85 18.64
CA PHE A 34 8.33 3.71 17.71
C PHE A 34 7.57 5.02 17.50
N SER A 35 8.27 6.13 17.36
CA SER A 35 7.70 7.38 16.86
C SER A 35 7.47 7.32 15.35
N LYS A 36 6.72 8.26 14.76
CA LYS A 36 6.58 8.37 13.30
C LYS A 36 7.93 8.68 12.63
N ASP A 37 8.75 9.51 13.23
CA ASP A 37 10.08 9.85 12.69
C ASP A 37 11.00 8.62 12.68
N GLN A 38 10.89 7.76 13.70
CA GLN A 38 11.59 6.49 13.72
C GLN A 38 11.11 5.54 12.62
N ASP A 39 9.80 5.50 12.31
CA ASP A 39 9.29 4.73 11.18
C ASP A 39 9.89 5.24 9.86
N VAL A 40 9.95 6.56 9.66
CA VAL A 40 10.52 7.17 8.44
C VAL A 40 12.01 6.85 8.31
N GLN A 41 12.76 6.99 9.41
CA GLN A 41 14.20 6.67 9.40
C GLN A 41 14.44 5.18 9.09
N LEU A 42 13.68 4.30 9.75
CA LEU A 42 13.74 2.88 9.54
C LEU A 42 13.43 2.50 8.08
N GLY A 43 12.35 3.07 7.53
CA GLY A 43 11.96 2.83 6.15
C GLY A 43 13.03 3.28 5.15
N LYS A 44 13.68 4.43 5.41
CA LYS A 44 14.77 4.92 4.57
C LYS A 44 15.97 3.96 4.57
N GLU A 45 16.43 3.54 5.74
CA GLU A 45 17.55 2.59 5.88
C GLU A 45 17.21 1.24 5.21
N SER A 46 15.98 0.78 5.39
CA SER A 46 15.47 -0.45 4.78
C SER A 46 15.38 -0.35 3.26
N ALA A 47 14.89 0.77 2.74
CA ALA A 47 14.82 1.01 1.30
C ALA A 47 16.21 0.99 0.65
N ASP A 48 17.23 1.52 1.33
CA ASP A 48 18.61 1.46 0.86
C ASP A 48 19.14 0.02 0.80
N GLN A 49 18.73 -0.85 1.73
CA GLN A 49 19.06 -2.27 1.66
C GLN A 49 18.33 -2.97 0.52
N VAL A 50 17.04 -2.69 0.33
CA VAL A 50 16.26 -3.23 -0.80
C VAL A 50 16.93 -2.87 -2.13
N ARG A 51 17.33 -1.60 -2.33
CA ARG A 51 18.00 -1.13 -3.56
C ARG A 51 19.35 -1.81 -3.82
N LYS A 52 20.03 -2.30 -2.76
CA LYS A 52 21.28 -3.09 -2.92
C LYS A 52 21.02 -4.54 -3.33
N GLN A 53 19.85 -5.08 -2.98
CA GLN A 53 19.51 -6.48 -3.19
C GLN A 53 18.68 -6.73 -4.43
N LEU A 54 17.77 -5.80 -4.76
CA LEU A 54 16.86 -5.88 -5.89
C LEU A 54 17.28 -4.91 -7.00
N THR A 55 17.02 -5.29 -8.24
CA THR A 55 17.25 -4.42 -9.39
C THR A 55 16.09 -3.44 -9.54
N VAL A 56 16.34 -2.17 -9.23
CA VAL A 56 15.37 -1.10 -9.44
C VAL A 56 15.28 -0.76 -10.91
N ILE A 57 14.06 -0.74 -11.45
CA ILE A 57 13.75 -0.35 -12.83
C ILE A 57 13.71 1.18 -12.91
N LYS A 58 14.44 1.72 -13.91
CA LYS A 58 14.50 3.17 -14.17
C LYS A 58 13.78 3.57 -15.46
N ASP A 59 13.04 2.64 -16.07
CA ASP A 59 12.25 2.95 -17.28
C ASP A 59 11.19 4.01 -16.97
N PRO A 60 11.18 5.16 -17.66
CA PRO A 60 10.26 6.26 -17.35
C PRO A 60 8.79 5.87 -17.49
N VAL A 61 8.45 4.97 -18.43
CA VAL A 61 7.04 4.54 -18.62
C VAL A 61 6.53 3.80 -17.38
N LEU A 62 7.35 2.93 -16.79
CA LEU A 62 6.98 2.16 -15.60
C LEU A 62 7.02 3.04 -14.35
N THR A 63 8.08 3.82 -14.17
CA THR A 63 8.26 4.65 -12.97
C THR A 63 7.23 5.76 -12.90
N ASP A 64 6.99 6.50 -14.00
CA ASP A 64 6.00 7.57 -14.02
C ASP A 64 4.58 7.04 -13.86
N TYR A 65 4.29 5.87 -14.46
CA TYR A 65 2.99 5.22 -14.30
C TYR A 65 2.68 4.87 -12.84
N VAL A 66 3.60 4.16 -12.18
CA VAL A 66 3.43 3.74 -10.78
C VAL A 66 3.38 4.95 -9.85
N ASN A 67 4.26 5.94 -10.06
CA ASN A 67 4.25 7.18 -9.29
C ASN A 67 2.96 7.97 -9.44
N ARG A 68 2.35 8.00 -10.63
CA ARG A 68 1.07 8.66 -10.86
C ARG A 68 -0.06 7.98 -10.08
N VAL A 69 -0.13 6.64 -10.13
CA VAL A 69 -1.12 5.88 -9.35
C VAL A 69 -0.93 6.11 -7.86
N GLY A 70 0.32 6.00 -7.38
CA GLY A 70 0.66 6.20 -5.97
C GLY A 70 0.35 7.62 -5.48
N LYS A 71 0.77 8.67 -6.22
CA LYS A 71 0.47 10.07 -5.87
C LYS A 71 -1.03 10.34 -5.80
N ARG A 72 -1.79 9.67 -6.65
CA ARG A 72 -3.24 9.77 -6.62
C ARG A 72 -3.83 9.15 -5.35
N LEU A 73 -3.35 7.96 -4.94
CA LEU A 73 -3.74 7.35 -3.66
C LEU A 73 -3.30 8.21 -2.46
N VAL A 74 -2.13 8.85 -2.52
CA VAL A 74 -1.65 9.77 -1.49
C VAL A 74 -2.56 11.01 -1.36
N SER A 75 -3.35 11.37 -2.38
CA SER A 75 -4.32 12.49 -2.26
C SER A 75 -5.54 12.16 -1.40
N ALA A 76 -5.77 10.91 -1.03
CA ALA A 76 -6.82 10.52 -0.10
C ALA A 76 -6.52 11.06 1.31
N ARG A 77 -7.58 11.40 2.04
CA ARG A 77 -7.51 12.07 3.33
C ARG A 77 -6.64 11.32 4.34
N GLU A 78 -6.88 10.02 4.54
CA GLU A 78 -6.13 9.24 5.51
C GLU A 78 -4.63 9.18 5.19
N ALA A 79 -4.27 9.16 3.90
CA ALA A 79 -2.88 9.20 3.48
C ALA A 79 -2.26 10.58 3.76
N GLN A 80 -2.98 11.67 3.50
CA GLN A 80 -2.55 13.04 3.82
C GLN A 80 -2.38 13.25 5.32
N GLU A 81 -3.36 12.85 6.12
CA GLU A 81 -3.36 12.98 7.58
C GLU A 81 -2.25 12.13 8.24
N SER A 82 -1.83 11.04 7.59
CA SER A 82 -0.73 10.20 8.08
C SER A 82 0.59 10.97 8.13
N GLY A 83 0.81 11.88 7.19
CA GLY A 83 2.03 12.67 7.05
C GLY A 83 3.27 11.85 6.63
N PHE A 84 3.10 10.58 6.22
CA PHE A 84 4.22 9.77 5.74
C PHE A 84 4.67 10.18 4.33
N PRO A 85 5.99 10.26 4.06
CA PRO A 85 6.55 10.60 2.75
C PRO A 85 6.57 9.38 1.82
N PHE A 86 5.43 9.02 1.26
CA PHE A 86 5.31 7.89 0.34
C PHE A 86 6.18 8.05 -0.90
N THR A 87 6.94 7.00 -1.23
CA THR A 87 7.71 6.89 -2.47
C THR A 87 7.41 5.54 -3.14
N PHE A 88 7.49 5.49 -4.47
CA PHE A 88 7.09 4.31 -5.25
C PHE A 88 8.19 3.96 -6.25
N GLU A 89 8.71 2.74 -6.16
CA GLU A 89 9.75 2.22 -7.02
C GLU A 89 9.33 0.89 -7.64
N VAL A 90 9.73 0.65 -8.88
CA VAL A 90 9.51 -0.63 -9.55
C VAL A 90 10.77 -1.47 -9.45
N VAL A 91 10.62 -2.76 -9.12
CA VAL A 91 11.74 -3.71 -9.04
C VAL A 91 11.55 -4.85 -10.03
N ALA A 92 12.66 -5.31 -10.61
CA ALA A 92 12.69 -6.42 -11.56
C ALA A 92 12.59 -7.75 -10.79
N ASP A 93 11.37 -8.15 -10.47
CA ASP A 93 11.04 -9.39 -9.77
C ASP A 93 9.79 -10.01 -10.40
N PRO A 94 9.84 -11.28 -10.86
CA PRO A 94 8.72 -11.93 -11.51
C PRO A 94 7.59 -12.33 -10.56
N SER A 95 7.79 -12.27 -9.25
CA SER A 95 6.75 -12.60 -8.27
C SER A 95 5.60 -11.58 -8.31
N ILE A 96 4.38 -12.07 -8.17
CA ILE A 96 3.20 -11.20 -8.04
C ILE A 96 3.20 -10.66 -6.61
N ASN A 97 3.86 -9.51 -6.42
CA ASN A 97 4.00 -8.89 -5.11
C ASN A 97 4.21 -7.37 -5.20
N ALA A 98 3.89 -6.68 -4.12
CA ALA A 98 4.34 -5.35 -3.75
C ALA A 98 4.52 -5.33 -2.25
N PHE A 99 5.34 -4.42 -1.75
CA PHE A 99 5.51 -4.27 -0.30
C PHE A 99 5.86 -2.83 0.06
N ALA A 100 5.37 -2.40 1.21
CA ALA A 100 5.70 -1.11 1.77
C ALA A 100 6.53 -1.26 3.05
N LEU A 101 7.49 -0.37 3.20
CA LEU A 101 8.33 -0.28 4.39
C LEU A 101 7.75 0.75 5.37
N PRO A 102 8.02 0.64 6.66
CA PRO A 102 7.64 1.66 7.62
C PRO A 102 8.00 3.06 7.12
N GLY A 103 7.14 4.04 7.37
CA GLY A 103 7.41 5.43 6.97
C GLY A 103 7.23 5.78 5.50
N GLY A 104 6.86 4.82 4.60
CA GLY A 104 6.34 5.15 3.28
C GLY A 104 7.01 4.61 2.03
N PRO A 105 8.30 4.16 2.02
CA PRO A 105 8.88 3.59 0.80
C PRO A 105 8.12 2.33 0.37
N MET A 106 7.72 2.27 -0.91
CA MET A 106 7.00 1.13 -1.49
C MET A 106 7.69 0.63 -2.75
N PHE A 107 7.75 -0.68 -2.88
CA PHE A 107 8.33 -1.38 -4.02
C PHE A 107 7.28 -2.23 -4.71
N ILE A 108 7.21 -2.13 -6.03
CA ILE A 108 6.23 -2.80 -6.88
C ILE A 108 6.96 -3.74 -7.82
N ASN A 109 6.69 -5.03 -7.73
CA ASN A 109 7.34 -6.03 -8.55
C ASN A 109 6.79 -6.00 -9.99
N THR A 110 7.66 -6.24 -10.98
CA THR A 110 7.24 -6.36 -12.38
C THR A 110 6.21 -7.47 -12.58
N GLY A 111 6.27 -8.55 -11.78
CA GLY A 111 5.26 -9.61 -11.78
C GLY A 111 3.86 -9.09 -11.44
N LEU A 112 3.71 -8.19 -10.47
CA LEU A 112 2.42 -7.57 -10.18
C LEU A 112 1.92 -6.72 -11.35
N LEU A 113 2.79 -5.89 -11.95
CA LEU A 113 2.41 -5.06 -13.11
C LEU A 113 1.95 -5.90 -14.31
N ARG A 114 2.49 -7.13 -14.47
CA ARG A 114 2.01 -8.09 -15.48
C ARG A 114 0.68 -8.72 -15.10
N ALA A 115 0.44 -9.00 -13.83
CA ALA A 115 -0.72 -9.76 -13.37
C ALA A 115 -2.01 -8.94 -13.32
N VAL A 116 -1.95 -7.63 -13.05
CA VAL A 116 -3.14 -6.77 -12.98
C VAL A 116 -3.81 -6.61 -14.34
N ASP A 117 -5.16 -6.62 -14.36
CA ASP A 117 -5.95 -6.49 -15.58
C ASP A 117 -6.33 -5.04 -15.90
N ASN A 118 -6.31 -4.16 -14.88
CA ASN A 118 -6.59 -2.74 -15.00
C ASN A 118 -5.86 -1.92 -13.93
N GLU A 119 -5.90 -0.57 -14.09
CA GLU A 119 -5.22 0.36 -13.17
C GLU A 119 -5.79 0.31 -11.74
N ALA A 120 -7.11 0.07 -11.60
CA ALA A 120 -7.73 0.02 -10.28
C ALA A 120 -7.31 -1.22 -9.47
N GLN A 121 -6.97 -2.34 -10.14
CA GLN A 121 -6.39 -3.50 -9.46
C GLN A 121 -4.99 -3.18 -8.89
N LEU A 122 -4.15 -2.48 -9.66
CA LEU A 122 -2.86 -1.99 -9.15
C LEU A 122 -3.07 -1.02 -7.97
N ALA A 123 -3.99 -0.07 -8.14
CA ALA A 123 -4.34 0.88 -7.06
C ALA A 123 -4.84 0.15 -5.81
N GLY A 124 -5.56 -0.97 -5.97
CA GLY A 124 -6.03 -1.81 -4.87
C GLY A 124 -4.89 -2.39 -4.05
N VAL A 125 -3.92 -3.03 -4.71
CA VAL A 125 -2.73 -3.56 -4.03
C VAL A 125 -1.93 -2.44 -3.38
N MET A 126 -1.66 -1.34 -4.10
CA MET A 126 -0.93 -0.20 -3.55
C MET A 126 -1.66 0.45 -2.37
N GLY A 127 -2.99 0.56 -2.42
CA GLY A 127 -3.82 1.09 -1.34
C GLY A 127 -3.78 0.20 -0.10
N HIS A 128 -3.79 -1.12 -0.28
CA HIS A 128 -3.60 -2.10 0.78
C HIS A 128 -2.24 -1.93 1.47
N GLU A 129 -1.15 -1.85 0.71
CA GLU A 129 0.19 -1.63 1.22
C GLU A 129 0.34 -0.28 1.95
N MET A 130 -0.20 0.79 1.35
CA MET A 130 -0.23 2.11 2.00
C MET A 130 -0.97 2.06 3.33
N SER A 131 -2.02 1.28 3.44
CA SER A 131 -2.80 1.11 4.67
C SER A 131 -1.99 0.46 5.78
N HIS A 132 -1.12 -0.51 5.47
CA HIS A 132 -0.19 -1.05 6.45
C HIS A 132 0.76 0.01 7.01
N VAL A 133 1.22 0.95 6.17
CA VAL A 133 2.07 2.08 6.61
C VAL A 133 1.27 3.07 7.45
N ILE A 134 0.10 3.51 6.98
CA ILE A 134 -0.76 4.48 7.67
C ILE A 134 -1.14 3.96 9.06
N LEU A 135 -1.50 2.69 9.17
CA LEU A 135 -1.88 2.02 10.41
C LEU A 135 -0.67 1.53 11.21
N ARG A 136 0.55 1.70 10.67
CA ARG A 136 1.81 1.39 11.30
C ARG A 136 1.91 -0.08 11.74
N HIS A 137 1.33 -1.00 10.95
CA HIS A 137 1.24 -2.43 11.30
C HIS A 137 2.62 -3.06 11.50
N GLY A 138 3.62 -2.69 10.68
CA GLY A 138 4.98 -3.22 10.80
C GLY A 138 5.62 -2.91 12.15
N THR A 139 5.67 -1.64 12.54
CA THR A 139 6.27 -1.23 13.81
C THR A 139 5.39 -1.54 15.03
N ASN A 140 4.06 -1.66 14.85
CA ASN A 140 3.17 -2.22 15.89
C ASN A 140 3.56 -3.68 16.19
N GLN A 141 3.76 -4.49 15.18
CA GLN A 141 4.16 -5.90 15.35
C GLN A 141 5.55 -6.00 15.98
N ALA A 142 6.52 -5.20 15.52
CA ALA A 142 7.84 -5.12 16.12
C ALA A 142 7.78 -4.70 17.61
N SER A 143 6.88 -3.77 17.93
CA SER A 143 6.66 -3.33 19.31
C SER A 143 6.13 -4.45 20.20
N LYS A 144 5.19 -5.26 19.68
CA LYS A 144 4.66 -6.43 20.40
C LYS A 144 5.73 -7.50 20.62
N SER A 145 6.56 -7.78 19.62
CA SER A 145 7.68 -8.72 19.76
C SER A 145 8.68 -8.25 20.81
N LYS A 146 9.06 -6.97 20.80
CA LYS A 146 9.94 -6.39 21.86
C LYS A 146 9.35 -6.54 23.26
N LEU A 147 8.05 -6.35 23.45
CA LEU A 147 7.41 -6.54 24.76
C LEU A 147 7.45 -7.98 25.25
N ILE A 148 7.36 -8.95 24.32
CA ILE A 148 7.46 -10.38 24.68
C ILE A 148 8.88 -10.75 25.06
N GLU A 149 9.87 -10.15 24.42
CA GLU A 149 11.31 -10.45 24.64
C GLU A 149 11.94 -9.65 25.81
N LEU A 150 11.26 -8.59 26.28
CA LEU A 150 11.76 -7.72 27.35
C LEU A 150 12.24 -8.48 28.61
N PRO A 151 11.55 -9.54 29.10
CA PRO A 151 12.00 -10.31 30.24
C PRO A 151 13.34 -11.06 29.98
N ALA A 152 13.61 -11.46 28.72
CA ALA A 152 14.83 -12.14 28.34
C ALA A 152 16.01 -11.18 28.12
N LEU A 153 15.73 -9.91 27.79
CA LEU A 153 16.73 -8.87 27.48
C LEU A 153 17.29 -8.15 28.70
N LEU A 154 16.67 -8.26 29.86
CA LEU A 154 17.16 -7.63 31.11
C LEU A 154 18.52 -8.17 31.55
N GLY A 155 19.07 -9.20 30.88
CA GLY A 155 20.40 -9.78 31.15
C GLY A 155 21.48 -9.52 30.09
N SER A 156 21.16 -8.91 28.93
CA SER A 156 22.13 -8.67 27.87
C SER A 156 22.26 -7.19 27.51
N GLN A 157 23.48 -6.66 27.64
CA GLN A 157 23.81 -5.29 27.21
C GLN A 157 23.71 -5.18 25.69
N MET A 158 22.64 -4.60 25.18
CA MET A 158 22.53 -4.22 23.75
C MET A 158 23.11 -2.82 23.53
N ALA A 159 24.42 -2.70 23.55
CA ALA A 159 25.11 -1.48 23.13
C ALA A 159 25.51 -1.64 21.65
N GLY A 160 24.99 -0.78 20.77
CA GLY A 160 25.62 -0.48 19.48
C GLY A 160 25.04 -1.07 18.21
N SER A 161 23.85 -1.67 18.17
CA SER A 161 23.23 -2.10 16.90
C SER A 161 22.38 -0.98 16.28
N SER A 162 22.49 -0.80 14.95
CA SER A 162 21.58 0.09 14.19
C SER A 162 20.13 -0.36 14.35
N MET A 163 19.17 0.55 14.18
CA MET A 163 17.73 0.20 14.27
C MET A 163 17.35 -0.92 13.29
N ALA A 164 17.91 -0.91 12.07
CA ALA A 164 17.75 -1.97 11.08
C ALA A 164 18.31 -3.32 11.57
N GLY A 165 19.44 -3.32 12.28
CA GLY A 165 20.03 -4.53 12.90
C GLY A 165 19.17 -5.07 14.04
N GLN A 166 18.56 -4.20 14.84
CA GLN A 166 17.61 -4.62 15.88
C GLN A 166 16.35 -5.27 15.32
N LEU A 167 15.86 -4.79 14.19
CA LEU A 167 14.70 -5.38 13.51
C LEU A 167 15.06 -6.70 12.82
N ALA A 168 16.24 -6.80 12.22
CA ALA A 168 16.74 -8.06 11.66
C ALA A 168 16.84 -9.15 12.74
N GLN A 169 17.28 -8.81 13.96
CA GLN A 169 17.28 -9.74 15.10
C GLN A 169 15.87 -10.17 15.54
N LEU A 170 14.87 -9.34 15.31
CA LEU A 170 13.45 -9.66 15.57
C LEU A 170 12.80 -10.47 14.45
N GLY A 171 13.59 -11.01 13.49
CA GLY A 171 13.07 -11.73 12.35
C GLY A 171 12.39 -10.83 11.30
N ILE A 172 12.52 -9.52 11.43
CA ILE A 172 12.07 -8.54 10.44
C ILE A 172 13.18 -8.43 9.39
N GLY A 173 13.27 -9.45 8.55
CA GLY A 173 14.26 -9.49 7.48
C GLY A 173 13.87 -8.55 6.34
N LEU A 174 14.86 -7.80 5.87
CA LEU A 174 14.76 -6.90 4.74
C LEU A 174 15.58 -7.49 3.59
N GLY A 175 14.92 -8.10 2.62
CA GLY A 175 15.60 -8.60 1.43
C GLY A 175 14.87 -9.70 0.66
N ALA A 176 15.30 -9.96 -0.57
CA ALA A 176 14.82 -11.08 -1.38
C ALA A 176 15.03 -12.41 -0.66
N GLY A 177 13.95 -13.02 -0.20
CA GLY A 177 13.95 -14.25 0.62
C GLY A 177 13.81 -14.03 2.13
N SER A 178 13.82 -12.79 2.61
CA SER A 178 13.49 -12.49 3.99
C SER A 178 11.97 -12.48 4.17
N VAL A 179 11.53 -13.02 5.30
CA VAL A 179 10.12 -13.06 5.68
C VAL A 179 9.65 -11.61 5.84
N LEU A 180 8.98 -11.07 4.82
CA LEU A 180 8.13 -9.90 5.00
C LEU A 180 7.20 -10.24 6.16
N LEU A 181 6.97 -9.28 7.05
CA LEU A 181 6.15 -9.49 8.24
C LEU A 181 4.81 -10.10 7.84
N LYS A 182 4.54 -11.32 8.26
CA LYS A 182 3.19 -11.87 8.15
C LYS A 182 2.31 -11.13 9.13
N PHE A 183 1.41 -10.35 8.60
CA PHE A 183 0.47 -9.60 9.42
C PHE A 183 -0.63 -10.50 9.99
N SER A 184 -1.20 -10.09 11.12
CA SER A 184 -2.35 -10.78 11.67
C SER A 184 -3.57 -10.61 10.77
N ARG A 185 -4.53 -11.55 10.79
CA ARG A 185 -5.79 -11.43 10.03
C ARG A 185 -6.53 -10.12 10.32
N THR A 186 -6.43 -9.59 11.55
CA THR A 186 -7.00 -8.29 11.92
C THR A 186 -6.31 -7.15 11.18
N ALA A 187 -4.98 -7.16 11.10
CA ALA A 187 -4.21 -6.14 10.38
C ALA A 187 -4.51 -6.19 8.87
N GLU A 188 -4.63 -7.40 8.29
CA GLU A 188 -5.03 -7.59 6.90
C GLU A 188 -6.42 -7.04 6.63
N SER A 189 -7.41 -7.36 7.48
CA SER A 189 -8.76 -6.81 7.36
C SER A 189 -8.79 -5.29 7.47
N GLN A 190 -7.99 -4.70 8.37
CA GLN A 190 -7.87 -3.25 8.48
C GLN A 190 -7.24 -2.63 7.22
N ALA A 191 -6.23 -3.27 6.65
CA ALA A 191 -5.60 -2.83 5.42
C ALA A 191 -6.54 -2.90 4.21
N ASP A 192 -7.35 -3.95 4.11
CA ASP A 192 -8.37 -4.09 3.07
C ASP A 192 -9.42 -2.98 3.13
N LEU A 193 -9.97 -2.74 4.33
CA LEU A 193 -11.02 -1.75 4.51
C LEU A 193 -10.49 -0.33 4.30
N MET A 194 -9.33 0.02 4.87
CA MET A 194 -8.71 1.33 4.64
C MET A 194 -8.26 1.50 3.19
N GLY A 195 -7.70 0.46 2.57
CA GLY A 195 -7.35 0.46 1.14
C GLY A 195 -8.56 0.76 0.25
N SER A 196 -9.74 0.23 0.62
CA SER A 196 -10.99 0.54 -0.07
C SER A 196 -11.36 2.02 0.04
N HIS A 197 -11.13 2.66 1.19
CA HIS A 197 -11.33 4.11 1.37
C HIS A 197 -10.35 4.91 0.52
N LEU A 198 -9.05 4.59 0.57
CA LEU A 198 -8.03 5.26 -0.25
C LEU A 198 -8.37 5.17 -1.74
N MET A 199 -8.82 4.00 -2.21
CA MET A 199 -9.26 3.81 -3.59
C MET A 199 -10.45 4.70 -3.93
N ALA A 200 -11.52 4.66 -3.14
CA ALA A 200 -12.74 5.40 -3.40
C ALA A 200 -12.48 6.91 -3.42
N GLU A 201 -11.78 7.46 -2.44
CA GLU A 201 -11.44 8.89 -2.39
C GLU A 201 -10.54 9.31 -3.56
N SER A 202 -9.68 8.40 -4.02
CA SER A 202 -8.86 8.60 -5.21
C SER A 202 -9.59 8.34 -6.53
N GLY A 203 -10.88 8.00 -6.50
CA GLY A 203 -11.71 7.72 -7.67
C GLY A 203 -11.46 6.38 -8.33
N TYR A 204 -10.85 5.42 -7.65
CA TYR A 204 -10.76 4.02 -8.09
C TYR A 204 -11.88 3.18 -7.49
N ASN A 205 -12.39 2.22 -8.26
CA ASN A 205 -13.41 1.29 -7.77
C ASN A 205 -12.83 0.31 -6.76
N PRO A 206 -13.23 0.33 -5.47
CA PRO A 206 -12.72 -0.58 -4.45
C PRO A 206 -12.96 -2.06 -4.76
N LEU A 207 -14.01 -2.38 -5.53
CA LEU A 207 -14.32 -3.75 -5.92
C LEU A 207 -13.24 -4.39 -6.79
N GLU A 208 -12.41 -3.59 -7.47
CA GLU A 208 -11.32 -4.12 -8.29
C GLU A 208 -10.21 -4.74 -7.42
N MET A 209 -10.00 -4.25 -6.20
CA MET A 209 -9.11 -4.90 -5.23
C MET A 209 -9.63 -6.30 -4.86
N ALA A 210 -10.92 -6.43 -4.55
CA ALA A 210 -11.53 -7.72 -4.25
C ALA A 210 -11.44 -8.69 -5.43
N ARG A 211 -11.70 -8.21 -6.66
CA ARG A 211 -11.58 -9.01 -7.89
C ARG A 211 -10.15 -9.51 -8.10
N PHE A 212 -9.16 -8.65 -7.88
CA PHE A 212 -7.76 -9.04 -8.01
C PHE A 212 -7.37 -10.10 -6.99
N PHE A 213 -7.73 -9.93 -5.72
CA PHE A 213 -7.44 -10.92 -4.69
C PHE A 213 -8.12 -12.26 -4.96
N ASN A 214 -9.34 -12.25 -5.50
CA ASN A 214 -10.01 -13.49 -5.92
C ASN A 214 -9.30 -14.17 -7.09
N LYS A 215 -8.85 -13.39 -8.07
CA LYS A 215 -8.04 -13.89 -9.17
C LYS A 215 -6.78 -14.59 -8.64
N LEU A 216 -6.05 -13.96 -7.72
CA LEU A 216 -4.86 -14.55 -7.12
C LEU A 216 -5.17 -15.85 -6.36
N ASN A 217 -6.28 -15.90 -5.63
CA ASN A 217 -6.71 -17.11 -4.92
C ASN A 217 -7.06 -18.25 -5.90
N ALA A 218 -7.72 -17.94 -7.01
CA ALA A 218 -8.11 -18.92 -8.02
C ALA A 218 -6.90 -19.46 -8.81
N GLU A 219 -5.92 -18.62 -9.10
CA GLU A 219 -4.70 -18.98 -9.84
C GLU A 219 -3.65 -19.68 -8.96
N GLY A 220 -3.76 -19.55 -7.63
CA GLY A 220 -2.75 -19.97 -6.66
C GLY A 220 -2.46 -21.46 -6.59
N GLY A 221 -3.32 -22.36 -7.08
CA GLY A 221 -3.09 -23.80 -7.21
C GLY A 221 -2.21 -24.39 -6.11
N GLN A 222 -1.13 -25.14 -6.49
CA GLN A 222 -0.16 -25.69 -5.55
C GLN A 222 0.88 -24.67 -5.03
N ARG A 223 0.98 -23.47 -5.63
CA ARG A 223 1.88 -22.39 -5.20
C ARG A 223 1.11 -21.09 -5.20
N ALA A 224 0.67 -20.67 -4.01
CA ALA A 224 0.04 -19.36 -3.84
C ALA A 224 1.01 -18.25 -4.32
N PRO A 225 0.50 -17.20 -5.02
CA PRO A 225 1.29 -16.02 -5.31
C PRO A 225 1.95 -15.46 -4.06
N GLN A 226 3.16 -14.89 -4.20
CA GLN A 226 3.95 -14.37 -3.08
C GLN A 226 3.12 -13.40 -2.22
N PHE A 227 2.34 -12.53 -2.86
CA PHE A 227 1.46 -11.60 -2.17
C PHE A 227 0.54 -12.30 -1.16
N LEU A 228 -0.11 -13.42 -1.54
CA LEU A 228 -1.00 -14.16 -0.63
C LEU A 228 -0.25 -14.90 0.49
N SER A 229 1.03 -15.22 0.26
CA SER A 229 1.89 -15.84 1.28
C SER A 229 2.31 -14.83 2.34
N ASP A 230 2.55 -13.58 1.93
CA ASP A 230 2.96 -12.47 2.80
C ASP A 230 1.73 -11.84 3.50
N HIS A 231 0.59 -11.82 2.81
CA HIS A 231 -0.69 -11.27 3.27
C HIS A 231 -1.75 -12.38 3.38
N PRO A 232 -1.76 -13.14 4.50
CA PRO A 232 -2.70 -14.24 4.68
C PRO A 232 -4.14 -13.77 4.52
N ASN A 233 -4.89 -14.46 3.65
CA ASN A 233 -6.27 -14.10 3.36
C ASN A 233 -7.12 -14.14 4.64
N PRO A 234 -7.69 -13.00 5.13
CA PRO A 234 -8.70 -13.04 6.16
C PRO A 234 -9.94 -13.73 5.60
N ASP A 235 -10.59 -14.52 6.43
CA ASP A 235 -11.82 -15.19 6.05
C ASP A 235 -12.84 -14.14 5.54
N ASN A 236 -13.42 -14.38 4.37
CA ASN A 236 -14.38 -13.48 3.72
C ASN A 236 -13.85 -12.09 3.30
N ARG A 237 -12.55 -11.95 2.96
CA ARG A 237 -11.93 -10.70 2.45
C ARG A 237 -12.79 -10.03 1.37
N GLN A 238 -13.20 -10.79 0.35
CA GLN A 238 -14.03 -10.26 -0.72
C GLN A 238 -15.32 -9.62 -0.19
N LYS A 239 -16.06 -10.37 0.62
CA LYS A 239 -17.34 -9.90 1.18
C LYS A 239 -17.14 -8.67 2.06
N ALA A 240 -16.05 -8.61 2.84
CA ALA A 240 -15.75 -7.46 3.68
C ALA A 240 -15.49 -6.20 2.85
N ILE A 241 -14.74 -6.32 1.75
CA ILE A 241 -14.49 -5.21 0.81
C ILE A 241 -15.79 -4.78 0.11
N GLU A 242 -16.62 -5.72 -0.34
CA GLU A 242 -17.91 -5.43 -0.98
C GLU A 242 -18.87 -4.70 -0.04
N GLU A 243 -18.99 -5.15 1.21
CA GLU A 243 -19.83 -4.49 2.22
C GLU A 243 -19.29 -3.10 2.58
N GLU A 244 -17.97 -2.94 2.60
CA GLU A 244 -17.37 -1.63 2.82
C GLU A 244 -17.61 -0.70 1.65
N ALA A 245 -17.43 -1.15 0.43
CA ALA A 245 -17.66 -0.38 -0.78
C ALA A 245 -19.10 0.17 -0.88
N LYS A 246 -20.09 -0.55 -0.34
CA LYS A 246 -21.49 -0.07 -0.28
C LYS A 246 -21.67 1.14 0.64
N LYS A 247 -20.80 1.31 1.64
CA LYS A 247 -20.85 2.43 2.60
C LYS A 247 -20.13 3.68 2.09
N LEU A 248 -19.28 3.50 1.08
CA LEU A 248 -18.52 4.58 0.49
C LEU A 248 -19.38 5.38 -0.50
N PRO A 249 -19.06 6.67 -0.73
CA PRO A 249 -19.79 7.47 -1.70
C PRO A 249 -19.85 6.80 -3.05
N GLN A 250 -21.04 6.57 -3.57
CA GLN A 250 -21.22 6.00 -4.90
C GLN A 250 -20.89 7.08 -5.94
N GLN A 251 -19.93 6.79 -6.79
CA GLN A 251 -19.46 7.68 -7.84
C GLN A 251 -19.14 6.91 -9.12
N ASN A 252 -19.00 7.63 -10.22
CA ASN A 252 -18.62 7.00 -11.47
C ASN A 252 -17.10 6.75 -11.45
N TYR A 253 -16.69 5.52 -11.12
CA TYR A 253 -15.31 5.10 -11.13
C TYR A 253 -14.87 4.84 -12.58
N GLY A 254 -14.00 5.66 -13.12
CA GLY A 254 -13.68 5.58 -14.54
C GLY A 254 -12.21 5.88 -14.84
N TYR A 255 -11.28 5.07 -14.33
CA TYR A 255 -9.87 5.26 -14.66
C TYR A 255 -9.28 4.05 -15.38
N GLN A 256 -9.42 4.08 -16.71
CA GLN A 256 -8.50 3.37 -17.59
C GLN A 256 -7.82 4.41 -18.47
N THR A 257 -6.57 4.71 -18.18
CA THR A 257 -5.77 5.59 -19.01
C THR A 257 -5.12 4.79 -20.14
N GLY A 258 -4.90 5.42 -21.31
CA GLY A 258 -4.08 4.83 -22.37
C GLY A 258 -2.66 4.44 -21.90
N GLN A 259 -2.22 5.01 -20.79
CA GLN A 259 -0.94 4.72 -20.14
C GLN A 259 -0.89 3.30 -19.54
N PHE A 260 -2.00 2.72 -19.08
CA PHE A 260 -2.05 1.33 -18.62
C PHE A 260 -1.60 0.36 -19.72
N ARG A 261 -2.13 0.53 -20.93
CA ARG A 261 -1.75 -0.31 -22.08
C ARG A 261 -0.26 -0.18 -22.41
N ARG A 262 0.27 1.06 -22.38
CA ARG A 262 1.70 1.30 -22.62
C ARG A 262 2.57 0.67 -21.52
N MET A 263 2.17 0.81 -20.25
CA MET A 263 2.84 0.15 -19.13
C MET A 263 2.88 -1.38 -19.34
N LYS A 264 1.77 -2.01 -19.72
CA LYS A 264 1.69 -3.46 -20.00
C LYS A 264 2.65 -3.88 -21.12
N GLN A 265 2.77 -3.08 -22.17
CA GLN A 265 3.69 -3.36 -23.29
C GLN A 265 5.15 -3.31 -22.83
N VAL A 266 5.51 -2.29 -22.04
CA VAL A 266 6.89 -2.11 -21.55
C VAL A 266 7.25 -3.17 -20.52
N VAL A 267 6.38 -3.45 -19.53
CA VAL A 267 6.68 -4.45 -18.50
C VAL A 267 6.82 -5.86 -19.07
N ALA A 268 6.14 -6.17 -20.16
CA ALA A 268 6.30 -7.45 -20.86
C ALA A 268 7.71 -7.66 -21.44
N GLN A 269 8.44 -6.58 -21.71
CA GLN A 269 9.80 -6.62 -22.26
C GLN A 269 10.90 -6.56 -21.18
N VAL A 270 10.54 -6.35 -19.92
CA VAL A 270 11.51 -6.32 -18.82
C VAL A 270 12.05 -7.74 -18.59
N HIS A 271 13.37 -7.85 -18.65
CA HIS A 271 14.07 -9.10 -18.31
C HIS A 271 14.44 -9.06 -16.82
N GLU A 272 13.89 -9.98 -16.04
CA GLU A 272 14.30 -10.13 -14.66
C GLU A 272 15.61 -10.90 -14.56
N PRO A 273 16.51 -10.48 -13.64
CA PRO A 273 17.68 -11.29 -13.33
C PRO A 273 17.22 -12.64 -12.76
N LYS A 274 17.91 -13.72 -13.15
CA LYS A 274 17.66 -15.03 -12.53
C LYS A 274 17.77 -14.92 -11.01
N PRO A 275 16.88 -15.56 -10.24
CA PRO A 275 16.98 -15.56 -8.79
C PRO A 275 18.38 -16.00 -8.37
N LYS A 276 19.05 -15.22 -7.52
CA LYS A 276 20.29 -15.68 -6.91
C LYS A 276 19.98 -16.95 -6.11
N PRO A 277 20.82 -18.03 -6.24
CA PRO A 277 20.66 -19.19 -5.38
C PRO A 277 20.60 -18.73 -3.92
N ALA A 278 19.67 -19.29 -3.14
CA ALA A 278 19.63 -19.04 -1.71
C ALA A 278 21.01 -19.36 -1.13
N ALA A 279 21.56 -18.44 -0.34
CA ALA A 279 22.78 -18.73 0.40
C ALA A 279 22.55 -19.99 1.25
N PRO A 280 23.52 -20.92 1.32
CA PRO A 280 23.36 -22.10 2.15
C PRO A 280 23.10 -21.66 3.60
N ALA A 281 22.09 -22.27 4.22
CA ALA A 281 21.78 -22.04 5.64
C ALA A 281 23.07 -22.39 6.45
N GLN A 282 23.58 -21.39 7.16
CA GLN A 282 24.64 -21.55 8.16
C GLN A 282 24.04 -21.96 9.49
#